data_9eda3e0a9c3f1f486b09379b3991dfa4
#
_entry.id   9eda3e0a9c3f1f486b09379b3991dfa4
#
_cell.length_a   1.000
_cell.length_b   1.000
_cell.length_c   1.000
_cell.angle_alpha   90.00
_cell.angle_beta   90.00
_cell.angle_gamma   90.00
#
_symmetry.space_group_name_H-M   'P 1'
#
loop_
_entity.id
_entity.type
_entity.pdbx_description
1 polymer ?
#
loop_
_entity_poly.entity_id
_entity_poly.type
_entity_poly.pdbx_seq_one_letter_code
_entity_poly.pdbx_strand_id
1 'polypeptide(L)'
;MIDRTVENILTALIEVCGTVLTEEGIPVESYADALKRCSKYFGFQEEEQENLARLAIQRNRLAHRYLNFRWQAIRMFSEHRRLVIKLITAVLEKEEQKK
;
A
#
# COMPACT_ATOMS: atom_id res chain seq x y z
N MET A 1 -4.38 14.36 13.11
CA MET A 1 -5.64 13.69 12.76
C MET A 1 -5.37 12.33 12.15
N ILE A 2 -6.07 11.33 12.63
CA ILE A 2 -5.81 9.94 12.28
C ILE A 2 -6.02 9.68 10.78
N ASP A 3 -7.09 10.23 10.20
CA ASP A 3 -7.41 10.00 8.81
C ASP A 3 -6.33 10.55 7.85
N ARG A 4 -5.77 11.71 8.18
CA ARG A 4 -4.70 12.30 7.38
C ARG A 4 -3.41 11.50 7.49
N THR A 5 -3.14 10.98 8.69
CA THR A 5 -1.98 10.11 8.89
C THR A 5 -2.09 8.85 8.06
N VAL A 6 -3.26 8.21 8.06
CA VAL A 6 -3.53 7.01 7.27
C VAL A 6 -3.35 7.31 5.78
N GLU A 7 -3.90 8.42 5.30
CA GLU A 7 -3.76 8.82 3.90
C GLU A 7 -2.28 9.01 3.52
N ASN A 8 -1.51 9.68 4.38
CA ASN A 8 -0.09 9.93 4.12
C ASN A 8 0.71 8.64 4.10
N ILE A 9 0.43 7.71 5.00
CA ILE A 9 1.12 6.42 5.04
C ILE A 9 0.82 5.62 3.78
N LEU A 10 -0.45 5.55 3.38
CA LEU A 10 -0.83 4.81 2.19
C LEU A 10 -0.24 5.44 0.91
N THR A 11 -0.21 6.77 0.85
CA THR A 11 0.37 7.47 -0.29
C THR A 11 1.87 7.16 -0.38
N ALA A 12 2.59 7.24 0.73
CA ALA A 12 4.02 6.93 0.76
C ALA A 12 4.28 5.48 0.37
N LEU A 13 3.46 4.56 0.87
CA LEU A 13 3.59 3.15 0.54
C LEU A 13 3.41 2.91 -0.96
N ILE A 14 2.41 3.54 -1.57
CA ILE A 14 2.14 3.42 -2.99
C ILE A 14 3.32 3.96 -3.81
N GLU A 15 3.87 5.11 -3.42
CA GLU A 15 5.02 5.71 -4.11
C GLU A 15 6.26 4.82 -4.03
N VAL A 16 6.53 4.26 -2.86
CA VAL A 16 7.67 3.37 -2.66
C VAL A 16 7.49 2.09 -3.49
N CYS A 17 6.29 1.53 -3.49
CA CYS A 17 6.00 0.35 -4.29
C CYS A 17 6.18 0.62 -5.78
N GLY A 18 5.71 1.78 -6.24
CA GLY A 18 5.89 2.19 -7.63
C GLY A 18 7.36 2.30 -8.01
N THR A 19 8.19 2.83 -7.12
CA THR A 19 9.62 2.94 -7.34
C THR A 19 10.28 1.56 -7.48
N VAL A 20 9.95 0.63 -6.58
CA VAL A 20 10.48 -0.73 -6.64
C VAL A 20 10.12 -1.40 -7.96
N LEU A 21 8.84 -1.29 -8.35
CA LEU A 21 8.36 -1.93 -9.58
C LEU A 21 9.01 -1.31 -10.81
N THR A 22 9.20 -0.01 -10.83
CA THR A 22 9.86 0.68 -11.92
C THR A 22 11.31 0.20 -12.06
N GLU A 23 12.02 0.06 -10.95
CA GLU A 23 13.41 -0.44 -10.97
C GLU A 23 13.49 -1.87 -11.50
N GLU A 24 12.45 -2.67 -11.25
CA GLU A 24 12.41 -4.06 -11.71
C GLU A 24 11.77 -4.20 -13.10
N GLY A 25 11.39 -3.09 -13.74
CA GLY A 25 10.79 -3.12 -15.06
C GLY A 25 9.37 -3.67 -15.09
N ILE A 26 8.66 -3.61 -13.99
CA ILE A 26 7.29 -4.12 -13.90
C ILE A 26 6.31 -2.97 -14.12
N PRO A 27 5.44 -3.05 -15.15
CA PRO A 27 4.47 -1.97 -15.42
C PRO A 27 3.37 -1.93 -14.37
N VAL A 28 2.88 -0.72 -14.08
CA VAL A 28 1.84 -0.48 -13.08
C VAL A 28 0.70 0.30 -13.74
N GLU A 29 -0.53 -0.18 -13.59
CA GLU A 29 -1.70 0.43 -14.20
C GLU A 29 -2.50 1.34 -13.25
N SER A 30 -2.39 1.11 -11.94
CA SER A 30 -3.13 1.86 -10.93
C SER A 30 -2.44 1.75 -9.58
N TYR A 31 -2.92 2.53 -8.60
CA TYR A 31 -2.39 2.46 -7.24
C TYR A 31 -2.64 1.09 -6.61
N ALA A 32 -3.84 0.52 -6.83
CA ALA A 32 -4.15 -0.80 -6.33
C ALA A 32 -3.25 -1.85 -6.97
N ASP A 33 -3.02 -1.73 -8.27
CA ASP A 33 -2.13 -2.62 -9.00
C ASP A 33 -0.68 -2.52 -8.48
N ALA A 34 -0.24 -1.30 -8.13
CA ALA A 34 1.09 -1.09 -7.58
C ALA A 34 1.29 -1.89 -6.29
N LEU A 35 0.34 -1.82 -5.37
CA LEU A 35 0.43 -2.56 -4.12
C LEU A 35 0.34 -4.07 -4.35
N LYS A 36 -0.52 -4.48 -5.25
CA LYS A 36 -0.68 -5.90 -5.56
C LYS A 36 0.59 -6.49 -6.16
N ARG A 37 1.15 -5.84 -7.17
CA ARG A 37 2.36 -6.32 -7.85
C ARG A 37 3.59 -6.27 -6.95
N CYS A 38 3.70 -5.22 -6.14
CA CYS A 38 4.80 -5.10 -5.20
C CYS A 38 4.78 -6.22 -4.16
N SER A 39 3.61 -6.48 -3.58
CA SER A 39 3.50 -7.57 -2.61
C SER A 39 3.74 -8.94 -3.25
N LYS A 40 3.28 -9.13 -4.48
CA LYS A 40 3.57 -10.36 -5.22
C LYS A 40 5.07 -10.52 -5.45
N TYR A 41 5.75 -9.44 -5.78
CA TYR A 41 7.20 -9.45 -5.97
C TYR A 41 7.94 -9.94 -4.73
N PHE A 42 7.45 -9.56 -3.54
CA PHE A 42 8.05 -9.98 -2.27
C PHE A 42 7.53 -11.33 -1.75
N GLY A 43 6.72 -12.03 -2.53
CA GLY A 43 6.27 -13.36 -2.16
C GLY A 43 5.08 -13.43 -1.22
N PHE A 44 4.30 -12.36 -1.14
CA PHE A 44 3.09 -12.36 -0.31
C PHE A 44 2.03 -13.28 -0.90
N GLN A 45 1.17 -13.81 -0.03
CA GLN A 45 0.07 -14.65 -0.47
C GLN A 45 -0.99 -13.82 -1.20
N GLU A 46 -1.77 -14.49 -2.05
CA GLU A 46 -2.79 -13.82 -2.85
C GLU A 46 -3.77 -13.02 -2.02
N GLU A 47 -4.22 -13.57 -0.89
CA GLU A 47 -5.11 -12.87 0.03
C GLU A 47 -4.48 -11.58 0.54
N GLU A 48 -3.20 -11.63 0.89
CA GLU A 48 -2.47 -10.45 1.36
C GLU A 48 -2.37 -9.40 0.25
N GLN A 49 -2.12 -9.84 -0.97
CA GLN A 49 -2.04 -8.94 -2.12
C GLN A 49 -3.37 -8.21 -2.35
N GLU A 50 -4.48 -8.94 -2.26
CA GLU A 50 -5.80 -8.34 -2.45
C GLU A 50 -6.14 -7.35 -1.35
N ASN A 51 -5.79 -7.66 -0.10
CA ASN A 51 -6.03 -6.76 1.02
C ASN A 51 -5.25 -5.45 0.86
N LEU A 52 -4.02 -5.53 0.41
CA LEU A 52 -3.22 -4.34 0.13
C LEU A 52 -3.82 -3.51 -1.01
N ALA A 53 -4.30 -4.16 -2.07
CA ALA A 53 -4.95 -3.48 -3.17
C ALA A 53 -6.20 -2.73 -2.71
N ARG A 54 -6.97 -3.32 -1.80
CA ARG A 54 -8.16 -2.67 -1.22
C ARG A 54 -7.78 -1.43 -0.43
N LEU A 55 -6.64 -1.45 0.25
CA LEU A 55 -6.17 -0.28 0.99
C LEU A 55 -5.89 0.90 0.05
N ALA A 56 -5.36 0.65 -1.14
CA ALA A 56 -5.15 1.70 -2.13
C ALA A 56 -6.47 2.34 -2.56
N ILE A 57 -7.52 1.53 -2.69
CA ILE A 57 -8.86 2.04 -3.02
C ILE A 57 -9.38 2.93 -1.88
N GLN A 58 -9.17 2.53 -0.63
CA GLN A 58 -9.57 3.32 0.53
C GLN A 58 -8.83 4.66 0.59
N ARG A 59 -7.55 4.67 0.19
CA ARG A 59 -6.78 5.91 0.12
C ARG A 59 -7.47 6.92 -0.81
N ASN A 60 -7.98 6.47 -1.95
CA ASN A 60 -8.69 7.35 -2.87
C ASN A 60 -9.96 7.92 -2.23
N ARG A 61 -10.68 7.13 -1.45
CA ARG A 61 -11.87 7.60 -0.74
C ARG A 61 -11.51 8.65 0.31
N LEU A 62 -10.41 8.48 1.02
CA LEU A 62 -9.93 9.46 1.99
C LEU A 62 -9.55 10.76 1.30
N ALA A 63 -8.86 10.69 0.16
CA ALA A 63 -8.46 11.86 -0.60
C ALA A 63 -9.65 12.68 -1.08
N HIS A 64 -10.75 12.01 -1.45
CA HIS A 64 -11.98 12.67 -1.88
C HIS A 64 -12.88 13.11 -0.72
N ARG A 65 -12.51 12.77 0.50
CA ARG A 65 -13.19 13.21 1.73
C ARG A 65 -14.67 12.81 1.80
N TYR A 66 -15.00 11.62 1.36
CA TYR A 66 -16.35 11.09 1.51
C TYR A 66 -16.57 10.65 2.96
N LEU A 67 -17.36 11.39 3.69
CA LEU A 67 -17.59 11.16 5.12
C LEU A 67 -18.03 9.73 5.44
N ASN A 68 -18.89 9.17 4.60
CA ASN A 68 -19.41 7.82 4.83
C ASN A 68 -18.34 6.73 4.72
N PHE A 69 -17.24 7.02 4.03
CA PHE A 69 -16.20 6.03 3.77
C PHE A 69 -14.95 6.23 4.62
N ARG A 70 -14.82 7.38 5.31
CA ARG A 70 -13.62 7.66 6.11
C ARG A 70 -13.44 6.66 7.24
N TRP A 71 -14.50 6.37 7.96
CA TRP A 71 -14.43 5.40 9.06
C TRP A 71 -14.13 4.00 8.57
N GLN A 72 -14.69 3.62 7.42
CA GLN A 72 -14.39 2.32 6.82
C GLN A 72 -12.91 2.23 6.43
N ALA A 73 -12.37 3.30 5.85
CA ALA A 73 -10.97 3.33 5.45
C ALA A 73 -10.04 3.21 6.65
N ILE A 74 -10.32 3.95 7.72
CA ILE A 74 -9.50 3.91 8.94
C ILE A 74 -9.58 2.52 9.58
N ARG A 75 -10.77 1.95 9.65
CA ARG A 75 -10.97 0.61 10.21
C ARG A 75 -10.19 -0.42 9.40
N MET A 76 -10.31 -0.36 8.08
CA MET A 76 -9.62 -1.29 7.21
C MET A 76 -8.10 -1.19 7.36
N PHE A 77 -7.58 0.04 7.43
CA PHE A 77 -6.15 0.25 7.68
C PHE A 77 -5.73 -0.39 9.00
N SER A 78 -6.52 -0.16 10.07
CA SER A 78 -6.21 -0.72 11.38
C SER A 78 -6.20 -2.24 11.37
N GLU A 79 -7.15 -2.86 10.65
CA GLU A 79 -7.23 -4.31 10.55
C GLU A 79 -6.04 -4.90 9.78
N HIS A 80 -5.50 -4.16 8.81
CA HIS A 80 -4.41 -4.64 7.96
C HIS A 80 -3.07 -3.94 8.26
N ARG A 81 -2.95 -3.30 9.41
CA ARG A 81 -1.74 -2.58 9.81
C ARG A 81 -0.50 -3.44 9.76
N ARG A 82 -0.60 -4.68 10.23
CA ARG A 82 0.54 -5.61 10.22
C ARG A 82 1.02 -5.92 8.81
N LEU A 83 0.08 -6.01 7.89
CA LEU A 83 0.38 -6.28 6.49
C LEU A 83 1.12 -5.10 5.86
N VAL A 84 0.69 -3.88 6.17
CA VAL A 84 1.37 -2.67 5.71
C VAL A 84 2.81 -2.62 6.24
N ILE A 85 2.99 -2.91 7.52
CA ILE A 85 4.32 -2.93 8.14
C ILE A 85 5.19 -4.01 7.50
N LYS A 86 4.64 -5.18 7.23
CA LYS A 86 5.35 -6.28 6.59
C LYS A 86 5.87 -5.85 5.21
N LEU A 87 5.03 -5.17 4.43
CA LEU A 87 5.43 -4.71 3.11
C LEU A 87 6.49 -3.61 3.19
N ILE A 88 6.33 -2.66 4.09
CA ILE A 88 7.33 -1.60 4.30
C ILE A 88 8.67 -2.22 4.69
N THR A 89 8.65 -3.18 5.61
CA THR A 89 9.87 -3.87 6.05
C THR A 89 10.56 -4.58 4.89
N ALA A 90 9.79 -5.26 4.04
CA ALA A 90 10.34 -5.95 2.87
C ALA A 90 11.01 -4.96 1.90
N VAL A 91 10.39 -3.81 1.68
CA VAL A 91 10.95 -2.78 0.81
C VAL A 91 12.24 -2.21 1.39
N LEU A 92 12.26 -1.92 2.69
CA LEU A 92 13.46 -1.40 3.34
C LEU A 92 14.62 -2.38 3.29
N GLU A 93 14.35 -3.66 3.49
CA GLU A 93 15.37 -4.69 3.40
C GLU A 93 15.97 -4.77 1.99
N LYS A 94 15.12 -4.63 0.97
CA LYS A 94 15.59 -4.61 -0.42
C LYS A 94 16.51 -3.41 -0.66
N GLU A 95 16.16 -2.24 -0.15
CA GLU A 95 16.97 -1.05 -0.31
C GLU A 95 18.32 -1.16 0.40
N GLU A 96 18.34 -1.80 1.57
CA GLU A 96 19.59 -2.04 2.29
C GLU A 96 20.52 -2.95 1.50
N GLN A 97 19.99 -3.96 0.83
CA GLN A 97 20.78 -4.89 0.05
C GLN A 97 21.45 -4.22 -1.17
N LYS A 98 20.93 -3.08 -1.60
CA LYS A 98 21.51 -2.33 -2.72
C LYS A 98 22.72 -1.51 -2.32
N LYS A 99 22.88 -1.27 -1.05
CA LYS A 99 24.03 -0.55 -0.52
C LYS A 99 25.21 -1.50 -0.32
#